data_6bbed35771b65a82fe9c0f84b390fc20
#
_entry.id   6bbed35771b65a82fe9c0f84b390fc20
#
_cell.length_a   1.000
_cell.length_b   1.000
_cell.length_c   1.000
_cell.angle_alpha   90.00
_cell.angle_beta   90.00
_cell.angle_gamma   90.00
#
_symmetry.space_group_name_H-M   'P 1'
#
loop_
_entity.id
_entity.type
_entity.pdbx_description
1 polymer ?
#
loop_
_entity_poly.entity_id
_entity_poly.type
_entity_poly.pdbx_seq_one_letter_code
_entity_poly.pdbx_strand_id
1 'polypeptide(L)'
;MDLIQSIKAREVLDSRGNPTVEVEVRSECGAFGRAIVPSGASTGIYEAVELRDGDKSRYLGKGVLQAVKNVNEVIAPELLGYDVFAQREIDQAMIDLDGTDNKGKLGANAILGVSLAVAKCAADSLG
;
A
#
# COMPACT_ATOMS: atom_id res chain seq x y z
N MET A 1 -5.36 20.27 8.53
CA MET A 1 -4.97 19.70 7.22
C MET A 1 -3.49 19.40 7.20
N ASP A 2 -3.14 18.23 6.76
CA ASP A 2 -1.74 17.81 6.62
C ASP A 2 -1.61 16.98 5.34
N LEU A 3 -0.82 17.45 4.39
CA LEU A 3 -0.79 16.87 3.05
C LEU A 3 0.29 15.80 2.90
N ILE A 4 -0.02 14.77 2.13
CA ILE A 4 0.94 13.71 1.82
C ILE A 4 2.10 14.32 1.03
N GLN A 5 3.32 14.18 1.56
CA GLN A 5 4.54 14.65 0.93
C GLN A 5 5.23 13.54 0.14
N SER A 6 5.27 12.33 0.69
CA SER A 6 5.88 11.20 0.01
C SER A 6 5.25 9.88 0.42
N ILE A 7 5.24 8.94 -0.51
CA ILE A 7 4.84 7.55 -0.30
C ILE A 7 5.92 6.68 -0.92
N LYS A 8 6.46 5.73 -0.14
CA LYS A 8 7.46 4.78 -0.62
C LYS A 8 7.11 3.38 -0.16
N ALA A 9 7.27 2.42 -1.05
CA ALA A 9 7.09 1.01 -0.72
C ALA A 9 8.36 0.23 -0.98
N ARG A 10 8.49 -0.90 -0.27
CA ARG A 10 9.56 -1.87 -0.48
C ARG A 10 9.09 -3.27 -0.12
N GLU A 11 9.78 -4.25 -0.66
CA GLU A 11 9.58 -5.65 -0.29
C GLU A 11 10.35 -5.94 1.00
N VAL A 12 9.67 -6.52 1.97
CA VAL A 12 10.29 -6.98 3.22
C VAL A 12 9.85 -8.42 3.48
N LEU A 13 10.50 -9.09 4.41
CA LEU A 13 10.10 -10.43 4.82
C LEU A 13 9.28 -10.34 6.11
N ASP A 14 8.18 -11.10 6.15
CA ASP A 14 7.39 -11.22 7.38
C ASP A 14 8.07 -12.17 8.38
N SER A 15 7.45 -12.42 9.53
CA SER A 15 8.01 -13.26 10.57
C SER A 15 8.21 -14.72 10.14
N ARG A 16 7.56 -15.15 9.05
CA ARG A 16 7.69 -16.49 8.48
C ARG A 16 8.68 -16.55 7.33
N GLY A 17 9.33 -15.42 7.00
CA GLY A 17 10.25 -15.33 5.90
C GLY A 17 9.58 -15.19 4.52
N ASN A 18 8.28 -14.86 4.47
CA ASN A 18 7.58 -14.65 3.22
C ASN A 18 7.62 -13.16 2.84
N PRO A 19 7.81 -12.86 1.53
CA PRO A 19 7.80 -11.48 1.08
C PRO A 19 6.45 -10.81 1.30
N THR A 20 6.50 -9.55 1.73
CA THR A 20 5.32 -8.70 1.84
C THR A 20 5.70 -7.25 1.54
N VAL A 21 4.66 -6.41 1.41
CA VAL A 21 4.83 -4.99 1.08
C VAL A 21 4.90 -4.17 2.37
N GLU A 22 5.91 -3.32 2.48
CA GLU A 22 5.97 -2.28 3.51
C GLU A 22 5.79 -0.94 2.82
N VAL A 23 4.96 -0.07 3.39
CA VAL A 23 4.73 1.28 2.87
C VAL A 23 5.04 2.32 3.95
N GLU A 24 5.73 3.38 3.56
CA GLU A 24 6.00 4.54 4.40
C GLU A 24 5.32 5.76 3.79
N VAL A 25 4.63 6.54 4.62
CA VAL A 25 4.00 7.80 4.23
C VAL A 25 4.54 8.91 5.12
N ARG A 26 4.95 10.02 4.50
CA ARG A 26 5.37 11.23 5.21
C ARG A 26 4.46 12.38 4.80
N SER A 27 4.11 13.21 5.78
CA SER A 27 3.32 14.40 5.53
C SER A 27 4.17 15.65 5.51
N GLU A 28 3.61 16.73 4.97
CA GLU A 28 4.30 18.03 4.93
C GLU A 28 4.60 18.58 6.32
N CYS A 29 3.77 18.28 7.31
CA CYS A 29 3.98 18.72 8.69
C CYS A 29 4.96 17.83 9.46
N GLY A 30 5.55 16.83 8.82
CA GLY A 30 6.55 15.98 9.43
C GLY A 30 6.01 14.71 10.09
N ALA A 31 4.73 14.43 9.95
CA ALA A 31 4.16 13.17 10.45
C ALA A 31 4.62 11.98 9.60
N PHE A 32 4.65 10.80 10.20
CA PHE A 32 5.13 9.59 9.57
C PHE A 32 4.23 8.41 9.90
N GLY A 33 3.94 7.59 8.90
CA GLY A 33 3.25 6.33 9.07
C GLY A 33 3.94 5.22 8.28
N ARG A 34 4.08 4.05 8.90
CA ARG A 34 4.65 2.88 8.26
C ARG A 34 3.76 1.67 8.54
N ALA A 35 3.51 0.90 7.52
CA ALA A 35 2.71 -0.31 7.65
C ALA A 35 3.33 -1.45 6.84
N ILE A 36 3.29 -2.64 7.41
CA ILE A 36 3.66 -3.88 6.72
C ILE A 36 2.36 -4.64 6.52
N VAL A 37 2.09 -5.05 5.28
CA VAL A 37 0.86 -5.76 4.96
C VAL A 37 0.92 -7.15 5.59
N PRO A 38 -0.06 -7.52 6.45
CA PRO A 38 -0.06 -8.87 7.02
C PRO A 38 -0.37 -9.91 5.95
N SER A 39 0.27 -11.07 6.04
CA SER A 39 0.01 -12.19 5.13
C SER A 39 -1.45 -12.62 5.19
N GLY A 40 -2.06 -12.79 4.03
CA GLY A 40 -3.45 -13.22 3.93
C GLY A 40 -4.48 -12.16 4.25
N ALA A 41 -4.07 -10.92 4.55
CA ALA A 41 -5.00 -9.85 4.88
C ALA A 41 -5.93 -9.48 3.73
N SER A 42 -5.52 -9.76 2.50
CA SER A 42 -6.32 -9.48 1.30
C SER A 42 -7.22 -10.63 0.87
N THR A 43 -7.17 -11.75 1.56
CA THR A 43 -7.98 -12.92 1.23
C THR A 43 -9.31 -12.86 1.97
N GLY A 44 -10.22 -12.04 1.49
CA GLY A 44 -11.56 -11.94 2.04
C GLY A 44 -12.59 -12.61 1.14
N ILE A 45 -13.84 -12.57 1.59
CA ILE A 45 -14.97 -13.11 0.82
C ILE A 45 -15.16 -12.41 -0.53
N TYR A 46 -14.58 -11.23 -0.70
CA TYR A 46 -14.64 -10.46 -1.95
C TYR A 46 -13.49 -10.79 -2.90
N GLU A 47 -12.70 -11.78 -2.57
CA GLU A 47 -11.64 -12.30 -3.44
C GLU A 47 -10.69 -11.21 -3.96
N ALA A 48 -10.35 -10.24 -3.10
CA ALA A 48 -9.37 -9.24 -3.45
C ALA A 48 -8.03 -9.92 -3.77
N VAL A 49 -7.43 -9.55 -4.90
CA VAL A 49 -6.23 -10.20 -5.41
C VAL A 49 -4.98 -9.61 -4.76
N GLU A 50 -4.29 -10.43 -3.98
CA GLU A 50 -2.94 -10.13 -3.51
C GLU A 50 -1.98 -10.38 -4.68
N LEU A 51 -1.31 -9.31 -5.12
CA LEU A 51 -0.44 -9.40 -6.30
C LEU A 51 0.92 -9.99 -5.92
N ARG A 52 1.21 -11.16 -6.48
CA ARG A 52 2.49 -11.85 -6.35
C ARG A 52 3.15 -11.94 -7.72
N ASP A 53 4.48 -11.89 -7.77
CA ASP A 53 5.22 -11.79 -9.02
C ASP A 53 5.14 -13.06 -9.87
N GLY A 54 5.00 -14.22 -9.24
CA GLY A 54 4.98 -15.48 -9.94
C GLY A 54 6.33 -15.95 -10.47
N ASP A 55 7.39 -15.20 -10.21
CA ASP A 55 8.76 -15.57 -10.61
C ASP A 55 9.29 -16.64 -9.67
N LYS A 56 9.31 -17.86 -10.13
CA LYS A 56 9.67 -19.03 -9.32
C LYS A 56 11.14 -19.03 -8.89
N SER A 57 11.98 -18.22 -9.51
CA SER A 57 13.38 -18.09 -9.11
C SER A 57 13.54 -17.24 -7.84
N ARG A 58 12.47 -16.54 -7.41
CA ARG A 58 12.47 -15.71 -6.21
C ARG A 58 11.31 -16.12 -5.30
N TYR A 59 11.64 -16.56 -4.09
CA TYR A 59 10.65 -16.90 -3.06
C TYR A 59 9.51 -17.81 -3.56
N LEU A 60 9.84 -18.75 -4.46
CA LEU A 60 8.87 -19.69 -5.04
C LEU A 60 7.66 -19.00 -5.70
N GLY A 61 7.89 -17.83 -6.27
CA GLY A 61 6.84 -17.05 -6.94
C GLY A 61 6.07 -16.10 -6.04
N LYS A 62 6.43 -16.02 -4.75
CA LYS A 62 5.72 -15.19 -3.77
C LYS A 62 6.25 -13.77 -3.63
N GLY A 63 7.24 -13.36 -4.44
CA GLY A 63 7.76 -12.01 -4.44
C GLY A 63 6.69 -10.96 -4.68
N VAL A 64 6.91 -9.73 -4.23
CA VAL A 64 5.94 -8.63 -4.34
C VAL A 64 6.52 -7.40 -5.01
N LEU A 65 7.54 -7.56 -5.84
CA LEU A 65 8.18 -6.41 -6.51
C LEU A 65 7.23 -5.66 -7.43
N GLN A 66 6.28 -6.35 -8.09
CA GLN A 66 5.31 -5.68 -8.94
C GLN A 66 4.35 -4.82 -8.11
N ALA A 67 3.90 -5.32 -6.97
CA ALA A 67 3.05 -4.55 -6.05
C ALA A 67 3.82 -3.31 -5.53
N VAL A 68 5.09 -3.49 -5.17
CA VAL A 68 5.96 -2.38 -4.74
C VAL A 68 6.09 -1.33 -5.84
N LYS A 69 6.33 -1.76 -7.07
CA LYS A 69 6.43 -0.86 -8.22
C LYS A 69 5.12 -0.10 -8.43
N ASN A 70 3.99 -0.76 -8.28
CA ASN A 70 2.67 -0.13 -8.42
C ASN A 70 2.47 0.98 -7.38
N VAL A 71 2.92 0.77 -6.14
CA VAL A 71 2.87 1.83 -5.13
C VAL A 71 3.76 3.01 -5.54
N ASN A 72 5.01 2.73 -5.86
CA ASN A 72 6.00 3.79 -6.09
C ASN A 72 5.75 4.58 -7.37
N GLU A 73 5.26 3.93 -8.43
CA GLU A 73 5.17 4.54 -9.75
C GLU A 73 3.75 4.92 -10.17
N VAL A 74 2.72 4.32 -9.57
CA VAL A 74 1.33 4.58 -9.94
C VAL A 74 0.56 5.25 -8.81
N ILE A 75 0.56 4.66 -7.62
CA ILE A 75 -0.24 5.17 -6.49
C ILE A 75 0.38 6.43 -5.90
N ALA A 76 1.68 6.42 -5.62
CA ALA A 76 2.33 7.56 -4.96
C ALA A 76 2.16 8.87 -5.73
N PRO A 77 2.43 8.93 -7.04
CA PRO A 77 2.24 10.19 -7.77
C PRO A 77 0.80 10.71 -7.73
N GLU A 78 -0.18 9.80 -7.72
CA GLU A 78 -1.60 10.18 -7.69
C GLU A 78 -2.02 10.77 -6.36
N LEU A 79 -1.47 10.26 -5.25
CA LEU A 79 -1.90 10.66 -3.91
C LEU A 79 -1.12 11.82 -3.30
N LEU A 80 -0.03 12.27 -3.92
CA LEU A 80 0.71 13.42 -3.42
C LEU A 80 -0.21 14.63 -3.34
N GLY A 81 -0.18 15.31 -2.19
CA GLY A 81 -1.02 16.47 -1.96
C GLY A 81 -2.40 16.18 -1.39
N TYR A 82 -2.80 14.92 -1.28
CA TYR A 82 -4.03 14.57 -0.56
C TYR A 82 -3.81 14.80 0.93
N ASP A 83 -4.87 15.16 1.62
CA ASP A 83 -4.87 15.32 3.09
C ASP A 83 -4.84 13.93 3.74
N VAL A 84 -3.89 13.70 4.66
CA VAL A 84 -3.76 12.39 5.34
C VAL A 84 -5.02 12.03 6.14
N PHE A 85 -5.84 13.02 6.49
CA PHE A 85 -7.09 12.79 7.21
C PHE A 85 -8.25 12.42 6.30
N ALA A 86 -8.09 12.51 4.98
CA ALA A 86 -9.13 12.18 4.01
C ALA A 86 -9.09 10.71 3.61
N GLN A 87 -9.16 9.80 4.61
CA GLN A 87 -8.98 8.37 4.40
C GLN A 87 -9.92 7.81 3.35
N ARG A 88 -11.20 8.20 3.40
CA ARG A 88 -12.20 7.68 2.46
C ARG A 88 -11.88 8.07 1.02
N GLU A 89 -11.51 9.31 0.81
CA GLU A 89 -11.16 9.83 -0.52
C GLU A 89 -9.89 9.19 -1.04
N ILE A 90 -8.91 8.95 -0.18
CA ILE A 90 -7.66 8.29 -0.53
C ILE A 90 -7.92 6.85 -0.95
N ASP A 91 -8.69 6.11 -0.15
CA ASP A 91 -9.02 4.72 -0.45
C ASP A 91 -9.83 4.62 -1.75
N GLN A 92 -10.79 5.52 -1.96
CA GLN A 92 -11.57 5.54 -3.18
C GLN A 92 -10.73 5.89 -4.41
N ALA A 93 -9.79 6.82 -4.26
CA ALA A 93 -8.88 7.16 -5.35
C ALA A 93 -8.06 5.95 -5.80
N MET A 94 -7.60 5.12 -4.86
CA MET A 94 -6.85 3.91 -5.19
C MET A 94 -7.73 2.87 -5.88
N ILE A 95 -8.95 2.70 -5.42
CA ILE A 95 -9.91 1.77 -6.03
C ILE A 95 -10.20 2.20 -7.47
N ASP A 96 -10.44 3.49 -7.69
CA ASP A 96 -10.70 4.04 -9.03
C ASP A 96 -9.47 3.90 -9.94
N LEU A 97 -8.28 4.11 -9.39
CA LEU A 97 -7.03 3.99 -10.12
C LEU A 97 -6.78 2.54 -10.56
N ASP A 98 -7.14 1.57 -9.73
CA ASP A 98 -7.06 0.16 -10.06
C ASP A 98 -8.06 -0.20 -11.17
N GLY A 99 -9.29 0.24 -11.04
CA GLY A 99 -10.34 0.08 -12.03
C GLY A 99 -10.86 -1.34 -12.22
N THR A 100 -10.49 -2.28 -11.35
CA THR A 100 -10.97 -3.66 -11.42
C THR A 100 -11.84 -3.98 -10.20
N ASP A 101 -12.68 -5.01 -10.30
CA ASP A 101 -13.59 -5.39 -9.23
C ASP A 101 -12.87 -5.99 -8.02
N ASN A 102 -11.70 -6.60 -8.23
CA ASN A 102 -11.00 -7.38 -7.21
C ASN A 102 -9.62 -6.82 -6.85
N LYS A 103 -9.33 -5.57 -7.24
CA LYS A 103 -8.01 -4.92 -7.02
C LYS A 103 -6.86 -5.66 -7.71
N GLY A 104 -7.16 -6.36 -8.81
CA GLY A 104 -6.18 -7.22 -9.50
C GLY A 104 -5.12 -6.47 -10.28
N LYS A 105 -5.38 -5.24 -10.70
CA LYS A 105 -4.41 -4.47 -11.48
C LYS A 105 -3.27 -3.92 -10.64
N LEU A 106 -3.58 -3.28 -9.52
CA LEU A 106 -2.56 -2.72 -8.62
C LEU A 106 -2.14 -3.71 -7.54
N GLY A 107 -3.05 -4.59 -7.16
CA GLY A 107 -2.87 -5.53 -6.08
C GLY A 107 -3.52 -5.05 -4.79
N ALA A 108 -4.28 -5.93 -4.14
CA ALA A 108 -4.91 -5.61 -2.86
C ALA A 108 -3.86 -5.32 -1.78
N ASN A 109 -2.72 -6.01 -1.83
CA ASN A 109 -1.61 -5.76 -0.90
C ASN A 109 -1.01 -4.36 -1.09
N ALA A 110 -0.87 -3.87 -2.32
CA ALA A 110 -0.39 -2.52 -2.58
C ALA A 110 -1.38 -1.48 -2.02
N ILE A 111 -2.66 -1.64 -2.31
CA ILE A 111 -3.70 -0.72 -1.86
C ILE A 111 -3.83 -0.73 -0.33
N LEU A 112 -3.86 -1.91 0.27
CA LEU A 112 -3.96 -2.04 1.72
C LEU A 112 -2.74 -1.43 2.43
N GLY A 113 -1.55 -1.66 1.91
CA GLY A 113 -0.32 -1.10 2.48
C GLY A 113 -0.35 0.42 2.55
N VAL A 114 -0.76 1.06 1.45
CA VAL A 114 -0.88 2.52 1.40
C VAL A 114 -1.97 3.01 2.36
N SER A 115 -3.14 2.38 2.34
CA SER A 115 -4.27 2.75 3.21
C SER A 115 -3.88 2.70 4.68
N LEU A 116 -3.22 1.62 5.12
CA LEU A 116 -2.78 1.47 6.50
C LEU A 116 -1.70 2.49 6.87
N ALA A 117 -0.74 2.74 5.99
CA ALA A 117 0.34 3.69 6.25
C ALA A 117 -0.20 5.13 6.36
N VAL A 118 -1.17 5.49 5.51
CA VAL A 118 -1.84 6.80 5.57
C VAL A 118 -2.56 6.96 6.91
N ALA A 119 -3.30 5.93 7.35
CA ALA A 119 -4.02 5.97 8.63
C ALA A 119 -3.04 6.18 9.80
N LYS A 120 -1.89 5.52 9.78
CA LYS A 120 -0.87 5.70 10.81
C LYS A 120 -0.23 7.08 10.76
N CYS A 121 -0.01 7.61 9.56
CA CYS A 121 0.50 8.96 9.39
C CYS A 121 -0.48 10.00 9.95
N ALA A 122 -1.78 9.82 9.68
CA ALA A 122 -2.81 10.70 10.22
C ALA A 122 -2.83 10.65 11.76
N ALA A 123 -2.73 9.46 12.35
CA ALA A 123 -2.66 9.30 13.80
C ALA A 123 -1.44 10.02 14.39
N ASP A 124 -0.28 9.88 13.74
CA ASP A 124 0.95 10.57 14.16
C ASP A 124 0.81 12.09 14.06
N SER A 125 0.14 12.58 13.01
CA SER A 125 -0.11 14.01 12.82
C SER A 125 -0.98 14.62 13.92
N LEU A 126 -1.88 13.83 14.49
CA LEU A 126 -2.71 14.28 15.61
C LEU A 126 -1.93 14.33 16.94
N GLY A 127 -0.82 13.65 17.02
CA GLY A 127 -0.03 13.53 18.26
C GLY A 127 -0.42 12.30 19.04
#